data_9cc7c3326261cbfdbbe1c0b50878748f
#
_entry.id   9cc7c3326261cbfdbbe1c0b50878748f
#
_cell.length_a   1.000
_cell.length_b   1.000
_cell.length_c   1.000
_cell.angle_alpha   90.00
_cell.angle_beta   90.00
_cell.angle_gamma   90.00
#
_symmetry.space_group_name_H-M   'P 1'
#
loop_
_entity.id
_entity.type
_entity.pdbx_description
1 polymer ?
#
loop_
_entity_poly.entity_id
_entity_poly.type
_entity_poly.pdbx_seq_one_letter_code
_entity_poly.pdbx_strand_id
1 'polypeptide(L)'
;VFYLTRVPSPAIIAKAFAEVKPAIIIAVPLVIEKIIRKRVFPKIQNNKMRLLLNMPLVSKKVNQKIREQVENAFGGNFYEIIIGGAAFNQEVESFLKRIDFPYTVGYGATECAPIICYADHNDFMPGSCGRAVIHMEVKIDSKDPENVPGEILARGLNVMLGYYKNEEATSQTLDKDGWY
;
A
#
# COMPACT_ATOMS: atom_id res chain seq x y z
N VAL A 1 13.53 1.96 14.44
CA VAL A 1 12.87 0.76 13.88
C VAL A 1 12.50 -0.15 15.04
N PHE A 2 11.25 -0.65 15.04
CA PHE A 2 10.76 -1.56 16.07
C PHE A 2 10.44 -2.91 15.43
N TYR A 3 10.90 -3.99 16.05
CA TYR A 3 10.69 -5.34 15.59
C TYR A 3 9.73 -6.10 16.51
N LEU A 4 8.80 -6.83 15.94
CA LEU A 4 7.95 -7.75 16.70
C LEU A 4 8.73 -9.05 16.95
N THR A 5 8.86 -9.42 18.22
CA THR A 5 9.54 -10.65 18.66
C THR A 5 8.66 -11.90 18.57
N ARG A 6 7.40 -11.75 18.18
CA ARG A 6 6.40 -12.82 18.07
C ARG A 6 5.76 -12.81 16.68
N VAL A 7 5.23 -13.96 16.28
CA VAL A 7 4.46 -14.05 15.02
C VAL A 7 3.33 -13.02 15.03
N PRO A 8 3.25 -12.13 14.01
CA PRO A 8 2.30 -11.04 13.98
C PRO A 8 0.87 -11.55 13.89
N SER A 9 0.12 -11.45 14.98
CA SER A 9 -1.34 -11.59 14.99
C SER A 9 -2.00 -10.21 15.08
N PRO A 10 -3.27 -10.04 14.65
CA PRO A 10 -3.97 -8.76 14.75
C PRO A 10 -3.99 -8.15 16.16
N ALA A 11 -3.98 -9.00 17.19
CA ALA A 11 -3.96 -8.54 18.58
C ALA A 11 -2.56 -8.04 19.00
N ILE A 12 -1.50 -8.78 18.63
CA ILE A 12 -0.11 -8.39 18.91
C ILE A 12 0.24 -7.10 18.17
N ILE A 13 -0.13 -6.99 16.89
CA ILE A 13 0.09 -5.79 16.07
C ILE A 13 -0.62 -4.59 16.69
N ALA A 14 -1.90 -4.73 17.07
CA ALA A 14 -2.64 -3.63 17.69
C ALA A 14 -2.04 -3.17 19.01
N LYS A 15 -1.53 -4.10 19.85
CA LYS A 15 -0.82 -3.76 21.08
C LYS A 15 0.48 -3.01 20.77
N ALA A 16 1.27 -3.49 19.83
CA ALA A 16 2.50 -2.84 19.40
C ALA A 16 2.25 -1.42 18.85
N PHE A 17 1.21 -1.23 18.05
CA PHE A 17 0.85 0.10 17.54
C PHE A 17 0.43 1.06 18.68
N ALA A 18 -0.32 0.59 19.66
CA ALA A 18 -0.72 1.40 20.80
C ALA A 18 0.48 1.83 21.68
N GLU A 19 1.49 0.97 21.81
CA GLU A 19 2.69 1.25 22.61
C GLU A 19 3.70 2.12 21.84
N VAL A 20 3.97 1.79 20.58
CA VAL A 20 5.03 2.41 19.76
C VAL A 20 4.57 3.72 19.11
N LYS A 21 3.29 3.82 18.74
CA LYS A 21 2.73 4.95 17.97
C LYS A 21 3.60 5.35 16.79
N PRO A 22 3.78 4.45 15.82
CA PRO A 22 4.72 4.66 14.72
C PRO A 22 4.31 5.84 13.84
N ALA A 23 5.28 6.59 13.31
CA ALA A 23 5.04 7.66 12.35
C ALA A 23 4.76 7.13 10.93
N ILE A 24 5.44 6.05 10.54
CA ILE A 24 5.24 5.37 9.25
C ILE A 24 5.00 3.89 9.52
N ILE A 25 4.01 3.33 8.85
CA ILE A 25 3.70 1.90 8.89
C ILE A 25 3.91 1.34 7.48
N ILE A 26 4.78 0.34 7.35
CA ILE A 26 4.95 -0.42 6.11
C ILE A 26 4.35 -1.79 6.33
N ALA A 27 3.39 -2.18 5.51
CA ALA A 27 2.68 -3.43 5.70
C ALA A 27 2.27 -4.08 4.37
N VAL A 28 2.14 -5.41 4.41
CA VAL A 28 1.52 -6.14 3.30
C VAL A 28 -0.01 -5.97 3.33
N PRO A 29 -0.70 -5.98 2.18
CA PRO A 29 -2.15 -5.81 2.05
C PRO A 29 -2.95 -6.63 3.05
N LEU A 30 -2.62 -7.91 3.18
CA LEU A 30 -3.33 -8.87 4.04
C LEU A 30 -3.45 -8.42 5.51
N VAL A 31 -2.44 -7.73 6.03
CA VAL A 31 -2.46 -7.21 7.43
C VAL A 31 -3.50 -6.11 7.57
N ILE A 32 -3.46 -5.13 6.66
CA ILE A 32 -4.38 -3.99 6.66
C ILE A 32 -5.82 -4.46 6.42
N GLU A 33 -6.02 -5.30 5.42
CA GLU A 33 -7.32 -5.89 5.10
C GLU A 33 -7.93 -6.65 6.28
N LYS A 34 -7.15 -7.48 6.97
CA LYS A 34 -7.62 -8.19 8.16
C LYS A 34 -8.04 -7.25 9.29
N ILE A 35 -7.28 -6.17 9.51
CA ILE A 35 -7.62 -5.18 10.54
C ILE A 35 -8.94 -4.48 10.16
N ILE A 36 -9.05 -3.98 8.94
CA ILE A 36 -10.25 -3.28 8.46
C ILE A 36 -11.47 -4.21 8.49
N ARG A 37 -11.38 -5.40 7.91
CA ARG A 37 -12.50 -6.36 7.84
C ARG A 37 -12.95 -6.86 9.21
N LYS A 38 -12.02 -7.10 10.14
CA LYS A 38 -12.35 -7.67 11.47
C LYS A 38 -12.74 -6.62 12.50
N ARG A 39 -12.19 -5.41 12.43
CA ARG A 39 -12.37 -4.40 13.48
C ARG A 39 -13.22 -3.20 13.08
N VAL A 40 -13.25 -2.88 11.78
CA VAL A 40 -13.93 -1.68 11.28
C VAL A 40 -15.24 -2.03 10.62
N PHE A 41 -15.26 -2.90 9.62
CA PHE A 41 -16.47 -3.24 8.87
C PHE A 41 -17.65 -3.68 9.74
N PRO A 42 -17.51 -4.55 10.76
CA PRO A 42 -18.64 -4.94 11.60
C PRO A 42 -19.30 -3.77 12.33
N LYS A 43 -18.53 -2.70 12.62
CA LYS A 43 -19.06 -1.51 13.29
C LYS A 43 -19.82 -0.56 12.37
N ILE A 44 -19.48 -0.55 11.07
CA ILE A 44 -20.03 0.39 10.09
C ILE A 44 -21.09 -0.24 9.16
N GLN A 45 -21.17 -1.56 9.10
CA GLN A 45 -22.10 -2.28 8.22
C GLN A 45 -23.52 -2.41 8.80
N ASN A 46 -23.81 -1.83 9.96
CA ASN A 46 -25.18 -1.81 10.48
C ASN A 46 -26.09 -0.87 9.66
N ASN A 47 -27.39 -1.17 9.62
CA ASN A 47 -28.38 -0.43 8.80
C ASN A 47 -28.44 1.08 9.15
N LYS A 48 -28.26 1.43 10.42
CA LYS A 48 -28.26 2.84 10.87
C LYS A 48 -27.04 3.59 10.30
N MET A 49 -25.87 2.98 10.33
CA MET A 49 -24.64 3.58 9.80
C MET A 49 -24.69 3.72 8.27
N ARG A 50 -25.22 2.71 7.56
CA ARG A 50 -25.42 2.79 6.09
C ARG A 50 -26.35 3.95 5.71
N LEU A 51 -27.42 4.17 6.48
CA LEU A 51 -28.34 5.30 6.25
C LEU A 51 -27.62 6.64 6.46
N LEU A 52 -26.86 6.80 7.55
CA LEU A 52 -26.10 8.01 7.84
C LEU A 52 -25.01 8.31 6.80
N LEU A 53 -24.33 7.28 6.29
CA LEU A 53 -23.30 7.41 5.25
C LEU A 53 -23.87 7.85 3.88
N ASN A 54 -25.17 7.60 3.63
CA ASN A 54 -25.84 8.03 2.40
C ASN A 54 -26.42 9.45 2.48
N MET A 55 -26.36 10.12 3.66
CA MET A 55 -26.85 11.49 3.84
C MET A 55 -25.73 12.49 3.56
N PRO A 56 -25.81 13.35 2.52
CA PRO A 56 -24.67 14.20 2.08
C PRO A 56 -24.10 15.11 3.16
N LEU A 57 -24.96 15.72 4.00
CA LEU A 57 -24.56 16.65 5.06
C LEU A 57 -23.98 15.94 6.30
N VAL A 58 -24.32 14.68 6.52
CA VAL A 58 -23.91 13.90 7.71
C VAL A 58 -22.72 13.02 7.40
N SER A 59 -22.61 12.56 6.15
CA SER A 59 -21.58 11.61 5.71
C SER A 59 -20.15 12.11 5.99
N LYS A 60 -19.87 13.40 5.80
CA LYS A 60 -18.53 13.96 6.07
C LYS A 60 -18.12 13.85 7.54
N LYS A 61 -19.01 14.19 8.47
CA LYS A 61 -18.75 14.05 9.93
C LYS A 61 -18.66 12.59 10.35
N VAL A 62 -19.47 11.70 9.74
CA VAL A 62 -19.43 10.27 10.01
C VAL A 62 -18.13 9.66 9.50
N ASN A 63 -17.71 9.99 8.27
CA ASN A 63 -16.45 9.54 7.71
C ASN A 63 -15.25 9.98 8.56
N GLN A 64 -15.25 11.23 9.03
CA GLN A 64 -14.20 11.74 9.92
C GLN A 64 -14.12 10.93 11.23
N LYS A 65 -15.24 10.64 11.88
CA LYS A 65 -15.27 9.81 13.10
C LYS A 65 -14.79 8.37 12.83
N ILE A 66 -15.14 7.82 11.66
CA ILE A 66 -14.64 6.49 11.27
C ILE A 66 -13.14 6.55 11.02
N ARG A 67 -12.64 7.58 10.32
CA ARG A 67 -11.21 7.81 10.12
C ARG A 67 -10.47 7.83 11.45
N GLU A 68 -10.90 8.66 12.41
CA GLU A 68 -10.29 8.75 13.73
C GLU A 68 -10.26 7.38 14.47
N GLN A 69 -11.32 6.58 14.35
CA GLN A 69 -11.34 5.23 14.92
C GLN A 69 -10.36 4.28 14.25
N VAL A 70 -10.20 4.39 12.92
CA VAL A 70 -9.21 3.60 12.17
C VAL A 70 -7.80 4.04 12.51
N GLU A 71 -7.53 5.34 12.55
CA GLU A 71 -6.24 5.91 12.96
C GLU A 71 -5.84 5.44 14.37
N ASN A 72 -6.77 5.49 15.33
CA ASN A 72 -6.54 5.01 16.67
C ASN A 72 -6.21 3.50 16.72
N ALA A 73 -6.80 2.70 15.83
CA ALA A 73 -6.47 1.27 15.74
C ALA A 73 -5.02 1.02 15.27
N PHE A 74 -4.40 1.99 14.62
CA PHE A 74 -3.01 1.98 14.16
C PHE A 74 -2.05 2.79 15.07
N GLY A 75 -2.51 3.22 16.25
CA GLY A 75 -1.71 3.96 17.23
C GLY A 75 -1.93 5.47 17.24
N GLY A 76 -2.69 6.01 16.29
CA GLY A 76 -3.18 7.39 16.28
C GLY A 76 -2.14 8.49 16.05
N ASN A 77 -0.92 8.17 15.69
CA ASN A 77 0.19 9.13 15.55
C ASN A 77 1.08 8.80 14.33
N PHE A 78 0.47 8.39 13.24
CA PHE A 78 1.22 8.10 12.03
C PHE A 78 0.93 9.13 10.93
N TYR A 79 1.92 9.30 10.06
CA TYR A 79 1.82 10.14 8.89
C TYR A 79 1.11 9.41 7.74
N GLU A 80 1.54 8.16 7.47
CA GLU A 80 0.92 7.33 6.43
C GLU A 80 1.15 5.83 6.66
N ILE A 81 0.34 5.03 6.00
CA ILE A 81 0.55 3.59 5.84
C ILE A 81 0.96 3.30 4.40
N ILE A 82 2.14 2.73 4.21
CA ILE A 82 2.65 2.29 2.92
C ILE A 82 2.32 0.81 2.76
N ILE A 83 1.53 0.48 1.75
CA ILE A 83 1.04 -0.87 1.46
C ILE A 83 1.78 -1.38 0.22
N GLY A 84 2.39 -2.56 0.31
CA GLY A 84 3.13 -3.12 -0.82
C GLY A 84 3.37 -4.63 -0.72
N GLY A 85 3.96 -5.20 -1.76
CA GLY A 85 4.31 -6.62 -1.84
C GLY A 85 3.21 -7.55 -2.37
N ALA A 86 1.99 -7.05 -2.62
CA ALA A 86 0.90 -7.75 -3.30
C ALA A 86 -0.18 -6.76 -3.73
N ALA A 87 -1.10 -7.19 -4.60
CA ALA A 87 -2.25 -6.39 -5.00
C ALA A 87 -3.15 -6.05 -3.79
N PHE A 88 -3.57 -4.80 -3.69
CA PHE A 88 -4.45 -4.35 -2.62
C PHE A 88 -5.92 -4.55 -2.98
N ASN A 89 -6.72 -4.98 -2.03
CA ASN A 89 -8.13 -5.26 -2.26
C ASN A 89 -8.92 -3.98 -2.52
N GLN A 90 -9.60 -3.89 -3.68
CA GLN A 90 -10.32 -2.70 -4.14
C GLN A 90 -11.45 -2.24 -3.21
N GLU A 91 -12.14 -3.17 -2.51
CA GLU A 91 -13.19 -2.81 -1.55
C GLU A 91 -12.60 -2.07 -0.35
N VAL A 92 -11.47 -2.56 0.16
CA VAL A 92 -10.76 -1.95 1.29
C VAL A 92 -10.13 -0.63 0.87
N GLU A 93 -9.53 -0.56 -0.31
CA GLU A 93 -8.98 0.68 -0.87
C GLU A 93 -10.05 1.75 -1.04
N SER A 94 -11.18 1.40 -1.66
CA SER A 94 -12.33 2.30 -1.83
C SER A 94 -12.87 2.81 -0.50
N PHE A 95 -12.85 1.96 0.52
CA PHE A 95 -13.25 2.35 1.86
C PHE A 95 -12.26 3.36 2.47
N LEU A 96 -10.95 3.10 2.40
CA LEU A 96 -9.92 4.02 2.92
C LEU A 96 -9.96 5.38 2.21
N LYS A 97 -10.11 5.38 0.88
CA LYS A 97 -10.32 6.60 0.09
C LYS A 97 -11.55 7.38 0.57
N ARG A 98 -12.68 6.71 0.77
CA ARG A 98 -13.94 7.36 1.21
C ARG A 98 -13.80 8.08 2.54
N ILE A 99 -13.05 7.54 3.49
CA ILE A 99 -12.82 8.15 4.80
C ILE A 99 -11.61 9.09 4.81
N ASP A 100 -10.98 9.33 3.66
CA ASP A 100 -9.78 10.15 3.51
C ASP A 100 -8.64 9.71 4.45
N PHE A 101 -8.40 8.40 4.52
CA PHE A 101 -7.37 7.80 5.37
C PHE A 101 -5.99 7.95 4.73
N PRO A 102 -4.92 8.29 5.48
CA PRO A 102 -3.59 8.51 4.91
C PRO A 102 -2.91 7.16 4.59
N TYR A 103 -3.03 6.72 3.36
CA TYR A 103 -2.38 5.51 2.85
C TYR A 103 -1.82 5.73 1.45
N THR A 104 -0.86 4.93 1.09
CA THR A 104 -0.35 4.79 -0.28
C THR A 104 -0.11 3.32 -0.61
N VAL A 105 -0.12 3.00 -1.90
CA VAL A 105 0.28 1.70 -2.41
C VAL A 105 1.57 1.87 -3.20
N GLY A 106 2.63 1.17 -2.78
CA GLY A 106 3.90 1.14 -3.49
C GLY A 106 4.05 -0.16 -4.30
N TYR A 107 4.81 -0.08 -5.38
CA TYR A 107 5.17 -1.21 -6.23
C TYR A 107 6.68 -1.40 -6.23
N GLY A 108 7.10 -2.65 -6.22
CA GLY A 108 8.50 -3.00 -6.27
C GLY A 108 8.77 -4.49 -6.33
N ALA A 109 10.06 -4.80 -6.48
CA ALA A 109 10.59 -6.15 -6.54
C ALA A 109 11.88 -6.24 -5.72
N THR A 110 12.23 -7.41 -5.23
CA THR A 110 13.48 -7.65 -4.49
C THR A 110 14.69 -7.23 -5.33
N GLU A 111 14.62 -7.48 -6.63
CA GLU A 111 15.60 -7.15 -7.65
C GLU A 111 15.80 -5.64 -7.84
N CYS A 112 14.91 -4.82 -7.29
CA CYS A 112 14.96 -3.35 -7.36
C CYS A 112 15.12 -2.67 -5.99
N ALA A 113 15.56 -3.37 -4.96
CA ALA A 113 16.00 -2.94 -3.62
C ALA A 113 15.04 -2.09 -2.76
N PRO A 114 13.77 -2.37 -2.58
CA PRO A 114 12.83 -3.05 -3.46
C PRO A 114 11.91 -2.10 -4.24
N ILE A 115 11.95 -0.76 -4.01
CA ILE A 115 10.92 0.19 -4.47
C ILE A 115 11.16 0.64 -5.90
N ILE A 116 10.16 0.47 -6.75
CA ILE A 116 10.12 0.95 -8.14
C ILE A 116 9.20 2.18 -8.24
N CYS A 117 7.99 2.10 -7.69
CA CYS A 117 7.02 3.18 -7.71
C CYS A 117 6.49 3.47 -6.31
N TYR A 118 6.30 4.76 -6.03
CA TYR A 118 5.73 5.28 -4.80
C TYR A 118 5.22 6.71 -5.00
N ALA A 119 4.23 7.11 -4.23
CA ALA A 119 3.83 8.49 -4.04
C ALA A 119 3.44 8.70 -2.57
N ASP A 120 3.74 9.87 -2.01
CA ASP A 120 3.21 10.30 -0.72
C ASP A 120 1.69 10.28 -0.74
N HIS A 121 1.04 9.99 0.39
CA HIS A 121 -0.42 9.86 0.47
C HIS A 121 -1.19 11.12 0.02
N ASN A 122 -0.57 12.31 0.06
CA ASN A 122 -1.17 13.55 -0.44
C ASN A 122 -1.19 13.62 -1.98
N ASP A 123 -0.24 12.96 -2.64
CA ASP A 123 -0.11 12.90 -4.11
C ASP A 123 -0.55 11.56 -4.69
N PHE A 124 -0.94 10.61 -3.83
CA PHE A 124 -1.30 9.26 -4.24
C PHE A 124 -2.67 9.22 -4.93
N MET A 125 -2.70 8.59 -6.08
CA MET A 125 -3.94 8.31 -6.81
C MET A 125 -4.40 6.89 -6.51
N PRO A 126 -5.54 6.67 -5.85
CA PRO A 126 -6.09 5.34 -5.62
C PRO A 126 -6.27 4.52 -6.90
N GLY A 127 -5.90 3.25 -6.84
CA GLY A 127 -5.84 2.36 -8.01
C GLY A 127 -4.53 2.43 -8.78
N SER A 128 -3.58 3.28 -8.37
CA SER A 128 -2.22 3.30 -8.89
C SER A 128 -1.22 2.73 -7.89
N CYS A 129 0.07 2.70 -8.26
CA CYS A 129 1.18 2.42 -7.36
C CYS A 129 2.11 3.63 -7.20
N GLY A 130 1.61 4.84 -7.50
CA GLY A 130 2.41 6.05 -7.50
C GLY A 130 3.23 6.24 -8.77
N ARG A 131 4.29 7.04 -8.67
CA ARG A 131 5.22 7.36 -9.76
C ARG A 131 6.53 6.62 -9.56
N ALA A 132 7.32 6.47 -10.63
CA ALA A 132 8.70 5.99 -10.53
C ALA A 132 9.45 6.83 -9.48
N VAL A 133 10.18 6.16 -8.58
CA VAL A 133 10.98 6.85 -7.58
C VAL A 133 12.20 7.52 -8.22
N ILE A 134 12.86 8.42 -7.47
CA ILE A 134 14.04 9.13 -7.95
C ILE A 134 15.10 8.12 -8.45
N HIS A 135 15.70 8.41 -9.61
CA HIS A 135 16.69 7.58 -10.31
C HIS A 135 16.14 6.25 -10.86
N MET A 136 14.82 6.08 -10.92
CA MET A 136 14.17 4.97 -11.63
C MET A 136 13.47 5.46 -12.89
N GLU A 137 13.58 4.67 -13.94
CA GLU A 137 12.78 4.76 -15.16
C GLU A 137 11.84 3.57 -15.19
N VAL A 138 10.59 3.79 -15.60
CA VAL A 138 9.57 2.75 -15.72
C VAL A 138 8.88 2.91 -17.06
N LYS A 139 8.69 1.82 -17.76
CA LYS A 139 7.87 1.78 -18.98
C LYS A 139 7.02 0.51 -19.02
N ILE A 140 5.93 0.56 -19.75
CA ILE A 140 5.09 -0.60 -20.04
C ILE A 140 5.43 -1.08 -21.45
N ASP A 141 5.89 -2.30 -21.59
CA ASP A 141 6.09 -2.94 -22.88
C ASP A 141 4.74 -3.42 -23.43
N SER A 142 4.12 -2.53 -24.20
CA SER A 142 2.82 -2.73 -24.81
C SER A 142 2.73 -1.93 -26.10
N LYS A 143 1.90 -2.38 -27.02
CA LYS A 143 1.59 -1.64 -28.26
C LYS A 143 0.85 -0.33 -27.99
N ASP A 144 0.12 -0.26 -26.92
CA ASP A 144 -0.62 0.92 -26.44
C ASP A 144 -0.61 0.91 -24.91
N PRO A 145 0.45 1.47 -24.27
CA PRO A 145 0.63 1.42 -22.81
C PRO A 145 -0.50 2.07 -21.99
N GLU A 146 -1.31 2.92 -22.61
CA GLU A 146 -2.43 3.58 -21.95
C GLU A 146 -3.67 2.69 -21.89
N ASN A 147 -3.86 1.80 -22.86
CA ASN A 147 -5.10 1.04 -23.00
C ASN A 147 -4.91 -0.49 -23.01
N VAL A 148 -3.70 -0.95 -23.28
CA VAL A 148 -3.38 -2.39 -23.39
C VAL A 148 -2.37 -2.79 -22.32
N PRO A 149 -2.69 -3.73 -21.42
CA PRO A 149 -1.73 -4.25 -20.45
C PRO A 149 -0.45 -4.77 -21.12
N GLY A 150 0.68 -4.54 -20.47
CA GLY A 150 1.98 -5.00 -20.92
C GLY A 150 2.88 -5.34 -19.73
N GLU A 151 4.09 -5.78 -20.03
CA GLU A 151 5.12 -6.04 -19.04
C GLU A 151 5.66 -4.72 -18.48
N ILE A 152 5.88 -4.68 -17.16
CA ILE A 152 6.49 -3.53 -16.50
C ILE A 152 8.00 -3.69 -16.60
N LEU A 153 8.66 -2.75 -17.25
CA LEU A 153 10.11 -2.70 -17.32
C LEU A 153 10.64 -1.56 -16.46
N ALA A 154 11.63 -1.85 -15.62
CA ALA A 154 12.23 -0.91 -14.70
C ALA A 154 13.74 -0.82 -14.90
N ARG A 155 14.29 0.40 -14.89
CA ARG A 155 15.73 0.66 -14.99
C ARG A 155 16.12 1.74 -13.99
N GLY A 156 17.25 1.53 -13.29
CA GLY A 156 17.76 2.54 -12.34
C GLY A 156 18.90 2.02 -11.48
N LEU A 157 19.38 2.91 -10.60
CA LEU A 157 20.55 2.63 -9.75
C LEU A 157 20.30 1.55 -8.69
N ASN A 158 19.06 1.25 -8.38
CA ASN A 158 18.64 0.24 -7.41
C ASN A 158 18.27 -1.12 -8.05
N VAL A 159 18.40 -1.25 -9.37
CA VAL A 159 18.27 -2.56 -10.02
C VAL A 159 19.48 -3.42 -9.70
N MET A 160 19.25 -4.70 -9.39
CA MET A 160 20.29 -5.67 -9.05
C MET A 160 21.34 -5.80 -10.15
N LEU A 161 22.55 -6.25 -9.79
CA LEU A 161 23.59 -6.61 -10.76
C LEU A 161 23.35 -7.97 -11.42
N GLY A 162 22.50 -8.80 -10.84
CA GLY A 162 22.15 -10.12 -11.31
C GLY A 162 21.92 -11.10 -10.18
N TYR A 163 21.50 -12.30 -10.52
CA TYR A 163 21.34 -13.41 -9.58
C TYR A 163 22.69 -14.09 -9.30
N TYR A 164 22.99 -14.28 -8.02
CA TYR A 164 24.28 -14.85 -7.60
C TYR A 164 24.53 -16.23 -8.21
N LYS A 165 25.63 -16.37 -8.96
CA LYS A 165 26.04 -17.60 -9.66
C LYS A 165 24.94 -18.19 -10.57
N ASN A 166 24.11 -17.38 -11.16
CA ASN A 166 23.04 -17.77 -12.07
C ASN A 166 22.94 -16.81 -13.23
N GLU A 167 23.89 -16.94 -14.19
CA GLU A 167 23.96 -16.10 -15.38
C GLU A 167 22.78 -16.30 -16.31
N GLU A 168 22.24 -17.52 -16.39
CA GLU A 168 21.07 -17.84 -17.20
C GLU A 168 19.85 -17.05 -16.75
N ALA A 169 19.48 -17.14 -15.46
CA ALA A 169 18.37 -16.37 -14.91
C ALA A 169 18.62 -14.86 -15.01
N THR A 170 19.86 -14.41 -14.86
CA THR A 170 20.21 -13.00 -14.99
C THR A 170 19.96 -12.50 -16.41
N SER A 171 20.42 -13.23 -17.42
CA SER A 171 20.26 -12.84 -18.84
C SER A 171 18.81 -12.91 -19.33
N GLN A 172 17.96 -13.71 -18.69
CA GLN A 172 16.53 -13.79 -18.95
C GLN A 172 15.73 -12.63 -18.30
N THR A 173 16.31 -11.98 -17.27
CA THR A 173 15.62 -11.00 -16.45
C THR A 173 16.14 -9.58 -16.68
N LEU A 174 17.43 -9.43 -16.96
CA LEU A 174 18.06 -8.13 -17.26
C LEU A 174 18.47 -8.11 -18.74
N ASP A 175 18.00 -7.08 -19.44
CA ASP A 175 18.45 -6.86 -20.80
C ASP A 175 19.83 -6.14 -20.84
N LYS A 176 20.42 -6.05 -22.07
CA LYS A 176 21.70 -5.40 -22.31
C LYS A 176 21.72 -3.90 -22.01
N ASP A 177 20.57 -3.26 -21.95
CA ASP A 177 20.39 -1.83 -21.69
C ASP A 177 20.06 -1.56 -20.21
N GLY A 178 20.09 -2.60 -19.36
CA GLY A 178 19.89 -2.54 -17.91
C GLY A 178 18.42 -2.47 -17.48
N TRP A 179 17.48 -2.91 -18.34
CA TRP A 179 16.08 -3.06 -17.96
C TRP A 179 15.83 -4.42 -17.30
N TYR A 180 15.15 -4.35 -16.17
CA TYR A 180 14.55 -5.45 -15.43
C TYR A 180 13.08 -5.56 -15.78
#